data_03b18d4f363bd6457fd34fa1be1a883c
#
_entry.id   03b18d4f363bd6457fd34fa1be1a883c
#
_cell.length_a   1.000
_cell.length_b   1.000
_cell.length_c   1.000
_cell.angle_alpha   90.00
_cell.angle_beta   90.00
_cell.angle_gamma   90.00
#
_symmetry.space_group_name_H-M   'P 1'
#
loop_
_entity.id
_entity.type
_entity.pdbx_description
1 polymer ?
#
loop_
_entity_poly.entity_id
_entity_poly.type
_entity_poly.pdbx_seq_one_letter_code
_entity_poly.pdbx_strand_id
1 'polypeptide(L)' 'MIHEIEIWRAAVLMINRYADEAKASSFRRAEELAAEGDHAGAAIWRRVTVAIEQLTDTTGPPN' A
#
# COMPACT_ATOMS: atom_id res chain seq x y z
N MET A 1 13.02 11.59 -2.04
CA MET A 1 11.74 11.34 -2.76
C MET A 1 11.68 9.86 -3.19
N ILE A 2 10.55 9.22 -2.98
CA ILE A 2 10.40 7.82 -3.33
C ILE A 2 9.99 7.69 -4.80
N HIS A 3 10.57 6.72 -5.47
CA HIS A 3 10.21 6.43 -6.86
C HIS A 3 8.99 5.51 -6.93
N GLU A 4 8.26 5.63 -8.00
CA GLU A 4 7.06 4.81 -8.17
C GLU A 4 7.36 3.31 -8.10
N ILE A 5 8.50 2.90 -8.64
CA ILE A 5 8.87 1.49 -8.60
C ILE A 5 9.04 0.99 -7.16
N GLU A 6 9.47 1.88 -6.26
CA GLU A 6 9.60 1.51 -4.86
C GLU A 6 8.24 1.28 -4.22
N ILE A 7 7.24 2.04 -4.66
CA ILE A 7 5.87 1.85 -4.18
C ILE A 7 5.39 0.45 -4.57
N TRP A 8 5.62 0.06 -5.83
CA TRP A 8 5.19 -1.26 -6.31
C TRP A 8 5.93 -2.38 -5.60
N ARG A 9 7.23 -2.20 -5.35
CA ARG A 9 8.02 -3.19 -4.61
C ARG A 9 7.48 -3.36 -3.20
N ALA A 10 7.16 -2.25 -2.54
CA ALA A 10 6.60 -2.30 -1.20
C ALA A 10 5.25 -3.03 -1.21
N ALA A 11 4.43 -2.76 -2.22
CA ALA A 11 3.13 -3.42 -2.33
C ALA A 11 3.30 -4.93 -2.47
N VAL A 12 4.23 -5.36 -3.33
CA VAL A 12 4.48 -6.79 -3.53
C VAL A 12 4.97 -7.43 -2.22
N LEU A 13 5.88 -6.76 -1.52
CA LEU A 13 6.36 -7.28 -0.23
C LEU A 13 5.24 -7.41 0.78
N MET A 14 4.35 -6.43 0.84
CA MET A 14 3.22 -6.50 1.75
C MET A 14 2.29 -7.66 1.41
N ILE A 15 2.03 -7.85 0.12
CA ILE A 15 1.18 -8.95 -0.31
C ILE A 15 1.82 -10.29 0.05
N ASN A 16 3.12 -10.43 -0.20
CA ASN A 16 3.82 -11.67 0.13
C ASN A 16 3.84 -11.96 1.62
N ARG A 17 3.88 -10.91 2.43
CA ARG A 17 4.00 -11.08 3.88
C ARG A 17 2.64 -11.25 4.55
N TYR A 18 1.65 -10.50 4.11
CA TYR A 18 0.37 -10.42 4.81
C TYR A 18 -0.81 -10.96 4.02
N ALA A 19 -0.60 -11.32 2.75
CA ALA A 19 -1.65 -11.89 1.89
C ALA A 19 -2.92 -11.01 1.95
N ASP A 20 -4.04 -11.58 2.38
CA ASP A 20 -5.30 -10.87 2.40
C ASP A 20 -5.30 -9.68 3.35
N GLU A 21 -4.36 -9.63 4.30
CA GLU A 21 -4.26 -8.55 5.26
C GLU A 21 -3.38 -7.40 4.77
N ALA A 22 -2.79 -7.53 3.59
CA ALA A 22 -1.82 -6.55 3.11
C ALA A 22 -2.40 -5.15 3.01
N LYS A 23 -3.59 -5.04 2.46
CA LYS A 23 -4.22 -3.74 2.29
C LYS A 23 -4.51 -3.09 3.64
N ALA A 24 -5.10 -3.86 4.55
CA ALA A 24 -5.44 -3.36 5.88
C ALA A 24 -4.18 -2.98 6.66
N SER A 25 -3.13 -3.79 6.56
CA SER A 25 -1.87 -3.51 7.26
C SER A 25 -1.23 -2.23 6.76
N SER A 26 -1.24 -2.06 5.44
CA SER A 26 -0.67 -0.87 4.81
C SER A 26 -1.46 0.38 5.20
N PHE A 27 -2.77 0.29 5.17
CA PHE A 27 -3.63 1.41 5.55
C PHE A 27 -3.42 1.79 7.01
N ARG A 28 -3.34 0.80 7.89
CA ARG A 28 -3.10 1.04 9.30
C ARG A 28 -1.77 1.76 9.52
N ARG A 29 -0.75 1.36 8.77
CA ARG A 29 0.55 2.01 8.88
C ARG A 29 0.46 3.49 8.50
N ALA A 30 -0.29 3.78 7.44
CA ALA A 30 -0.51 5.17 7.03
C ALA A 30 -1.19 5.96 8.13
N GLU A 31 -2.19 5.37 8.77
CA GLU A 31 -2.91 6.02 9.87
C GLU A 31 -1.99 6.29 11.05
N GLU A 32 -1.14 5.33 11.40
CA GLU A 32 -0.20 5.50 12.49
C GLU A 32 0.75 6.66 12.24
N LEU A 33 1.28 6.72 11.03
CA LEU A 33 2.22 7.78 10.68
C LEU A 33 1.54 9.14 10.67
N ALA A 34 0.32 9.21 10.17
CA ALA A 34 -0.43 10.46 10.18
C ALA A 34 -0.68 10.93 11.62
N ALA A 35 -1.00 10.01 12.51
CA ALA A 35 -1.24 10.32 13.92
C ALA A 35 0.03 10.84 14.58
N GLU A 36 1.20 10.39 14.12
CA GLU A 36 2.48 10.85 14.64
C GLU A 36 2.95 12.15 14.01
N GLY A 37 2.20 12.67 13.04
CA GLY A 37 2.57 13.89 12.36
C GLY A 37 3.47 13.68 11.14
N ASP A 38 3.75 12.42 10.80
CA ASP A 38 4.57 12.10 9.62
C ASP A 38 3.67 12.02 8.39
N HIS A 39 3.30 13.17 7.88
CA HIS A 39 2.36 13.22 6.76
C HIS A 39 2.97 12.73 5.46
N ALA A 40 4.28 12.93 5.28
CA ALA A 40 4.96 12.44 4.09
C ALA A 40 4.98 10.90 4.07
N GLY A 41 5.31 10.30 5.22
CA GLY A 41 5.30 8.84 5.33
C GLY A 41 3.90 8.27 5.16
N ALA A 42 2.91 8.94 5.74
CA ALA A 42 1.52 8.51 5.59
C ALA A 42 1.09 8.53 4.12
N ALA A 43 1.49 9.57 3.39
CA ALA A 43 1.15 9.68 1.97
C ALA A 43 1.76 8.52 1.17
N ILE A 44 3.01 8.17 1.49
CA ILE A 44 3.68 7.05 0.83
C ILE A 44 2.91 5.75 1.08
N TRP A 45 2.53 5.50 2.32
CA TRP A 45 1.82 4.26 2.65
C TRP A 45 0.42 4.22 2.06
N ARG A 46 -0.22 5.38 1.86
CA ARG A 46 -1.50 5.42 1.14
C ARG A 46 -1.31 5.01 -0.31
N ARG A 47 -0.21 5.43 -0.93
CA ARG A 47 0.10 5.00 -2.30
C ARG A 47 0.37 3.50 -2.35
N VAL A 48 1.05 2.96 -1.35
CA VAL A 48 1.27 1.51 -1.26
C VAL A 48 -0.06 0.79 -1.16
N THR A 49 -0.98 1.31 -0.36
CA THR A 49 -2.31 0.71 -0.21
C THR A 49 -3.04 0.65 -1.55
N VAL A 50 -3.01 1.74 -2.32
CA VAL A 50 -3.64 1.77 -3.63
C VAL A 50 -2.96 0.77 -4.58
N ALA A 51 -1.64 0.68 -4.53
CA ALA A 51 -0.91 -0.28 -5.37
C ALA A 51 -1.30 -1.70 -5.02
N ILE A 52 -1.46 -2.00 -3.72
CA ILE A 52 -1.92 -3.33 -3.29
C ILE A 52 -3.30 -3.63 -3.88
N GLU A 53 -4.20 -2.65 -3.82
CA GLU A 53 -5.53 -2.82 -4.41
C GLU A 53 -5.44 -3.16 -5.88
N GLN A 54 -4.61 -2.44 -6.62
CA GLN A 54 -4.49 -2.66 -8.06
C GLN A 54 -3.89 -4.02 -8.38
N LEU A 55 -2.93 -4.47 -7.57
CA LEU A 55 -2.29 -5.76 -7.79
C LEU A 55 -3.19 -6.93 -7.41
N THR A 56 -4.06 -6.74 -6.43
CA THR A 56 -4.91 -7.82 -5.94
C THR A 56 -6.31 -7.79 -6.51
N ASP A 57 -6.69 -6.71 -7.15
CA ASP A 57 -8.01 -6.59 -7.75
C ASP A 57 -8.02 -7.28 -9.10
N THR A 58 -8.28 -8.58 -9.06
CA THR A 58 -8.36 -9.38 -10.29
C THR A 58 -9.79 -9.64 -10.67
N THR A 59 -10.74 -9.00 -10.00
CA THR A 59 -12.14 -9.25 -10.25
C THR A 59 -12.74 -8.28 -11.26
N GLY A 60 -11.93 -7.38 -11.78
CA GLY A 60 -12.39 -6.47 -12.80
C GLY A 60 -12.93 -7.25 -14.00
N PRO A 61 -13.86 -6.66 -14.73
CA PRO A 61 -14.44 -7.39 -15.85
C PRO A 61 -13.37 -7.71 -16.86
N PRO A 62 -13.38 -8.92 -17.37
CA PRO A 62 -12.46 -9.26 -18.47
C PRO A 62 -12.83 -8.43 -19.67
N ASN A 63 -11.86 -7.89 -20.29
CA ASN A 63 -12.10 -7.04 -21.44
C ASN A 63 -11.80 -7.74 -22.73
#